data_6587d87b45cbe971cda7152683265125
#
_entry.id   6587d87b45cbe971cda7152683265125
#
_cell.length_a   1.000
_cell.length_b   1.000
_cell.length_c   1.000
_cell.angle_alpha   90.00
_cell.angle_beta   90.00
_cell.angle_gamma   90.00
#
_symmetry.space_group_name_H-M   'P 1'
#
loop_
_entity.id
_entity.type
_entity.pdbx_description
1 polymer ?
#
loop_
_entity_poly.entity_id
_entity_poly.type
_entity_poly.pdbx_seq_one_letter_code
_entity_poly.pdbx_strand_id
1 'polypeptide(L)'
;MKRATRRIGLSLMVILVVAVAISGLAGAKETVMVPMRDGVKLATDLHLPEGSGPWPTILVMTPYNKKGVEGLAAETAKRGYALVAQDFRGRFESEGEDYPVFLSCGWGERQDGYDTVEWIAAQSWSNGKVGGWGLSAPGIALNMTAPSRPPHLTCCYVGVAFSNMYSQAAYQGGAFRKGLLEEWLTQSKFTPKNLELFRAHPNYDDFWKALDPERVASQVNVPTLFLGGWYDIFSAGTLNSFAAINKQGGEGARGKCRLVMEPYGHGRNDDLVFPNTSHPQSADMWNWFDLWLKNDGKGIEQIPAVQYFVMGDPADPNTHGNRWKTADDWPVPAQMVSVYLHTDNKLRLRASDELFGSLSYSYDPKNPVPTVGGANLTGSKGPKDQRPIEERADVLLFDSPVFDRYIEFTGQVQLRFWASSTAPDTDFTARLCDVYPDGRSIVVLDGVLRAGHRNAMDQSEPLEPGKIYEMEIDLWSTSLVIGPGHRVRIALSSSNSPRFEPNPNTGAPSGVDDKTAVATNTIYMNAKHPSHIVLPIAAHWPPAGEASSNPK
;
A
#
# COMPACT_ATOMS: atom_id res chain seq x y z
N MET A 1 -0.60 39.45 -63.91
CA MET A 1 0.26 38.59 -63.09
C MET A 1 0.72 39.41 -61.86
N LYS A 2 0.06 39.26 -60.71
CA LYS A 2 0.45 39.88 -59.43
C LYS A 2 0.71 38.77 -58.44
N ARG A 3 1.95 38.60 -58.02
CA ARG A 3 2.39 37.65 -56.96
C ARG A 3 1.96 38.19 -55.59
N ALA A 4 1.15 37.43 -54.84
CA ALA A 4 0.83 37.72 -53.46
C ALA A 4 1.86 37.05 -52.56
N THR A 5 2.64 37.82 -51.85
CA THR A 5 3.58 37.40 -50.78
C THR A 5 2.79 37.27 -49.48
N ARG A 6 2.63 36.03 -48.98
CA ARG A 6 2.14 35.74 -47.61
C ARG A 6 3.28 36.01 -46.62
N ARG A 7 3.08 36.98 -45.77
CA ARG A 7 3.91 37.20 -44.57
C ARG A 7 3.38 36.24 -43.49
N ILE A 8 4.25 35.35 -43.05
CA ILE A 8 4.06 34.51 -41.84
C ILE A 8 4.45 35.39 -40.66
N GLY A 9 3.48 35.80 -39.86
CA GLY A 9 3.70 36.51 -38.62
C GLY A 9 4.13 35.51 -37.53
N LEU A 10 5.37 35.61 -37.10
CA LEU A 10 5.92 34.93 -35.93
C LEU A 10 5.43 35.66 -34.67
N SER A 11 4.42 35.15 -33.98
CA SER A 11 4.00 35.67 -32.68
C SER A 11 5.05 35.23 -31.64
N LEU A 12 5.92 36.13 -31.24
CA LEU A 12 6.78 35.98 -30.07
C LEU A 12 5.88 36.10 -28.82
N MET A 13 5.64 35.01 -28.16
CA MET A 13 4.99 34.96 -26.84
C MET A 13 6.07 35.38 -25.81
N VAL A 14 6.05 36.64 -25.40
CA VAL A 14 6.89 37.15 -24.32
C VAL A 14 6.33 36.62 -23.00
N ILE A 15 6.97 35.62 -22.44
CA ILE A 15 6.70 35.14 -21.07
C ILE A 15 7.28 36.22 -20.13
N LEU A 16 6.39 37.00 -19.54
CA LEU A 16 6.75 37.99 -18.53
C LEU A 16 7.06 37.21 -17.22
N VAL A 17 8.35 36.92 -16.97
CA VAL A 17 8.81 36.42 -15.69
C VAL A 17 8.76 37.59 -14.70
N VAL A 18 7.70 37.62 -13.86
CA VAL A 18 7.66 38.53 -12.73
C VAL A 18 8.63 38.00 -11.67
N ALA A 19 9.85 38.46 -11.68
CA ALA A 19 10.80 38.25 -10.58
C ALA A 19 10.32 39.08 -9.39
N VAL A 20 9.65 38.47 -8.44
CA VAL A 20 9.37 39.08 -7.13
C VAL A 20 10.70 39.09 -6.37
N ALA A 21 11.30 40.25 -6.22
CA ALA A 21 12.46 40.43 -5.37
C ALA A 21 12.02 40.29 -3.90
N ILE A 22 12.30 39.14 -3.30
CA ILE A 22 12.10 38.93 -1.86
C ILE A 22 13.24 39.59 -1.13
N SER A 23 12.96 40.73 -0.52
CA SER A 23 13.90 41.41 0.39
C SER A 23 14.04 40.52 1.64
N GLY A 24 15.29 40.08 1.90
CA GLY A 24 15.62 39.15 2.97
C GLY A 24 15.18 39.62 4.35
N LEU A 25 14.17 38.94 4.89
CA LEU A 25 13.87 38.88 6.30
C LEU A 25 13.95 37.40 6.72
N ALA A 26 14.75 37.13 7.71
CA ALA A 26 14.98 35.82 8.30
C ALA A 26 13.69 35.12 8.63
N GLY A 27 13.47 33.89 8.13
CA GLY A 27 12.39 33.03 8.56
C GLY A 27 10.97 33.44 8.15
N ALA A 28 10.80 34.30 7.14
CA ALA A 28 9.47 34.75 6.70
C ALA A 28 8.75 33.65 5.91
N LYS A 29 7.55 33.31 6.39
CA LYS A 29 6.57 32.53 5.63
C LYS A 29 5.90 33.43 4.60
N GLU A 30 5.89 33.01 3.35
CA GLU A 30 5.13 33.66 2.28
C GLU A 30 4.18 32.65 1.64
N THR A 31 2.94 33.05 1.38
CA THR A 31 2.01 32.25 0.59
C THR A 31 1.93 32.81 -0.82
N VAL A 32 2.22 32.00 -1.81
CA VAL A 32 2.14 32.33 -3.23
C VAL A 32 1.15 31.43 -3.96
N MET A 33 0.60 31.93 -5.07
CA MET A 33 -0.30 31.17 -5.95
C MET A 33 0.49 30.67 -7.16
N VAL A 34 0.90 29.40 -7.13
CA VAL A 34 1.70 28.78 -8.20
C VAL A 34 0.80 28.40 -9.38
N PRO A 35 1.05 28.93 -10.59
CA PRO A 35 0.23 28.61 -11.75
C PRO A 35 0.57 27.24 -12.32
N MET A 36 -0.47 26.43 -12.57
CA MET A 36 -0.36 25.17 -13.29
C MET A 36 -0.53 25.41 -14.80
N ARG A 37 -0.17 24.43 -15.62
CA ARG A 37 -0.22 24.49 -17.10
C ARG A 37 -1.59 24.81 -17.68
N ASP A 38 -2.67 24.48 -16.95
CA ASP A 38 -4.06 24.76 -17.34
C ASP A 38 -4.59 26.10 -16.80
N GLY A 39 -3.72 26.89 -16.15
CA GLY A 39 -4.05 28.21 -15.61
C GLY A 39 -4.62 28.22 -14.20
N VAL A 40 -4.97 27.05 -13.62
CA VAL A 40 -5.36 26.92 -12.21
C VAL A 40 -4.17 27.25 -11.32
N LYS A 41 -4.40 27.93 -10.21
CA LYS A 41 -3.33 28.33 -9.28
C LYS A 41 -3.44 27.58 -7.96
N LEU A 42 -2.32 27.02 -7.49
CA LEU A 42 -2.26 26.27 -6.24
C LEU A 42 -1.58 27.10 -5.14
N ALA A 43 -2.27 27.17 -3.98
CA ALA A 43 -1.77 27.89 -2.83
C ALA A 43 -0.57 27.17 -2.21
N THR A 44 0.54 27.87 -2.11
CA THR A 44 1.84 27.32 -1.76
C THR A 44 2.52 28.19 -0.71
N ASP A 45 2.87 27.61 0.43
CA ASP A 45 3.64 28.26 1.48
C ASP A 45 5.13 28.03 1.27
N LEU A 46 5.90 29.11 1.27
CA LEU A 46 7.36 29.11 1.18
C LEU A 46 7.96 29.38 2.57
N HIS A 47 8.83 28.50 3.00
CA HIS A 47 9.62 28.67 4.23
C HIS A 47 11.10 28.63 3.85
N LEU A 48 11.74 29.78 3.78
CA LEU A 48 13.13 29.90 3.35
C LEU A 48 14.07 30.00 4.55
N PRO A 49 15.28 29.41 4.50
CA PRO A 49 16.31 29.64 5.50
C PRO A 49 16.74 31.10 5.56
N GLU A 50 17.47 31.48 6.60
CA GLU A 50 18.13 32.77 6.68
C GLU A 50 19.26 32.89 5.64
N GLY A 51 19.43 34.08 5.06
CA GLY A 51 20.50 34.37 4.09
C GLY A 51 19.99 34.53 2.66
N SER A 52 20.88 34.42 1.70
CA SER A 52 20.59 34.73 0.29
C SER A 52 20.35 33.51 -0.61
N GLY A 53 20.57 32.29 -0.13
CA GLY A 53 20.48 31.07 -0.96
C GLY A 53 21.60 30.98 -2.02
N PRO A 54 21.43 30.22 -3.10
CA PRO A 54 20.28 29.38 -3.38
C PRO A 54 20.28 28.09 -2.57
N TRP A 55 19.08 27.61 -2.20
CA TRP A 55 18.91 26.41 -1.35
C TRP A 55 18.32 25.22 -2.12
N PRO A 56 18.71 23.98 -1.78
CA PRO A 56 17.94 22.81 -2.16
C PRO A 56 16.57 22.83 -1.47
N THR A 57 15.56 22.30 -2.14
CA THR A 57 14.17 22.42 -1.69
C THR A 57 13.58 21.07 -1.33
N ILE A 58 12.82 21.02 -0.24
CA ILE A 58 11.92 19.91 0.10
C ILE A 58 10.50 20.34 -0.24
N LEU A 59 9.83 19.58 -1.12
CA LEU A 59 8.45 19.78 -1.54
C LEU A 59 7.52 18.82 -0.81
N VAL A 60 6.43 19.37 -0.27
CA VAL A 60 5.30 18.61 0.30
C VAL A 60 4.00 19.06 -0.36
N MET A 61 3.36 18.18 -1.10
CA MET A 61 2.01 18.39 -1.64
C MET A 61 1.00 17.65 -0.75
N THR A 62 -0.05 18.31 -0.28
CA THR A 62 -0.96 17.74 0.72
C THR A 62 -2.44 18.06 0.46
N PRO A 63 -3.35 17.08 0.63
CA PRO A 63 -4.80 17.36 0.65
C PRO A 63 -5.31 17.80 2.03
N TYR A 64 -4.44 17.89 3.06
CA TYR A 64 -4.81 18.07 4.46
C TYR A 64 -4.55 19.47 5.01
N ASN A 65 -4.30 20.48 4.17
CA ASN A 65 -3.85 21.83 4.48
C ASN A 65 -2.32 21.93 4.64
N LYS A 66 -1.70 22.75 3.80
CA LYS A 66 -0.26 23.05 3.80
C LYS A 66 0.26 23.54 5.16
N LYS A 67 -0.59 24.17 5.98
CA LYS A 67 -0.26 24.57 7.35
C LYS A 67 0.10 23.40 8.28
N GLY A 68 -0.38 22.18 7.96
CA GLY A 68 -0.06 20.97 8.74
C GLY A 68 1.42 20.58 8.73
N VAL A 69 2.21 21.08 7.78
CA VAL A 69 3.66 20.80 7.69
C VAL A 69 4.54 21.92 8.25
N GLU A 70 3.99 22.99 8.79
CA GLU A 70 4.75 24.10 9.40
C GLU A 70 5.73 23.64 10.51
N GLY A 71 5.40 22.54 11.20
CA GLY A 71 6.30 21.94 12.19
C GLY A 71 7.64 21.48 11.65
N LEU A 72 7.77 21.25 10.32
CA LEU A 72 9.02 20.91 9.67
C LEU A 72 9.86 22.15 9.32
N ALA A 73 9.27 23.34 9.24
CA ALA A 73 9.91 24.54 8.70
C ALA A 73 11.18 24.93 9.46
N ALA A 74 11.15 24.89 10.79
CA ALA A 74 12.31 25.27 11.60
C ALA A 74 13.50 24.31 11.40
N GLU A 75 13.22 23.00 11.34
CA GLU A 75 14.29 22.00 11.17
C GLU A 75 14.81 21.98 9.73
N THR A 76 13.96 22.17 8.72
CA THR A 76 14.39 22.30 7.31
C THR A 76 15.30 23.53 7.14
N ALA A 77 14.88 24.69 7.68
CA ALA A 77 15.66 25.92 7.62
C ALA A 77 17.02 25.80 8.32
N LYS A 78 17.05 25.23 9.54
CA LYS A 78 18.27 24.97 10.29
C LYS A 78 19.25 24.07 9.52
N ARG A 79 18.74 23.16 8.72
CA ARG A 79 19.52 22.28 7.86
C ARG A 79 19.85 22.88 6.49
N GLY A 80 19.46 24.12 6.22
CA GLY A 80 19.73 24.81 4.97
C GLY A 80 18.91 24.29 3.79
N TYR A 81 17.67 23.87 4.02
CA TYR A 81 16.69 23.53 3.00
C TYR A 81 15.57 24.56 2.97
N ALA A 82 15.15 24.98 1.78
CA ALA A 82 13.84 25.58 1.62
C ALA A 82 12.75 24.50 1.77
N LEU A 83 11.65 24.83 2.48
CA LEU A 83 10.45 23.98 2.52
C LEU A 83 9.35 24.65 1.71
N VAL A 84 8.79 23.93 0.76
CA VAL A 84 7.65 24.34 -0.05
C VAL A 84 6.49 23.40 0.26
N ALA A 85 5.41 23.95 0.82
CA ALA A 85 4.20 23.22 1.19
C ALA A 85 3.03 23.68 0.33
N GLN A 86 2.38 22.78 -0.42
CA GLN A 86 1.33 23.11 -1.37
C GLN A 86 0.03 22.36 -1.06
N ASP A 87 -1.08 23.08 -1.04
CA ASP A 87 -2.42 22.48 -1.02
C ASP A 87 -2.72 21.84 -2.39
N PHE A 88 -3.29 20.64 -2.39
CA PHE A 88 -3.81 20.03 -3.61
C PHE A 88 -4.84 20.93 -4.30
N ARG A 89 -4.96 20.74 -5.60
CA ARG A 89 -6.01 21.36 -6.44
C ARG A 89 -7.39 21.19 -5.78
N GLY A 90 -8.17 22.28 -5.71
CA GLY A 90 -9.51 22.29 -5.10
C GLY A 90 -9.54 22.11 -3.58
N ARG A 91 -8.37 22.17 -2.93
CA ARG A 91 -8.29 22.02 -1.47
C ARG A 91 -7.85 23.32 -0.82
N PHE A 92 -8.48 23.66 0.30
CA PHE A 92 -8.20 24.83 1.14
C PHE A 92 -8.08 26.14 0.36
N GLU A 93 -6.88 26.67 0.17
CA GLU A 93 -6.64 27.95 -0.53
C GLU A 93 -6.29 27.78 -2.01
N SER A 94 -6.15 26.53 -2.50
CA SER A 94 -5.91 26.24 -3.93
C SER A 94 -7.18 26.33 -4.74
N GLU A 95 -7.05 26.84 -5.97
CA GLU A 95 -8.12 26.88 -6.97
C GLU A 95 -8.41 25.49 -7.57
N GLY A 96 -9.49 25.39 -8.36
CA GLY A 96 -9.89 24.19 -9.08
C GLY A 96 -10.82 23.28 -8.28
N GLU A 97 -10.86 21.99 -8.65
CA GLU A 97 -11.70 20.97 -8.00
C GLU A 97 -10.83 19.80 -7.50
N ASP A 98 -11.16 19.26 -6.32
CA ASP A 98 -10.50 18.09 -5.71
C ASP A 98 -10.98 16.74 -6.31
N TYR A 99 -11.22 16.72 -7.63
CA TYR A 99 -11.88 15.64 -8.33
C TYR A 99 -11.30 15.41 -9.74
N PRO A 100 -10.96 14.17 -10.13
CA PRO A 100 -10.73 13.01 -9.24
C PRO A 100 -9.46 13.20 -8.40
N VAL A 101 -9.53 12.77 -7.13
CA VAL A 101 -8.39 12.90 -6.21
C VAL A 101 -7.16 12.15 -6.74
N PHE A 102 -5.97 12.72 -6.58
CA PHE A 102 -4.65 12.29 -7.07
C PHE A 102 -4.43 12.35 -8.58
N LEU A 103 -5.47 12.32 -9.42
CA LEU A 103 -5.31 12.24 -10.87
C LEU A 103 -4.51 13.43 -11.43
N SER A 104 -4.72 14.63 -10.89
CA SER A 104 -3.99 15.83 -11.30
C SER A 104 -2.50 15.82 -10.90
N CYS A 105 -2.11 15.00 -9.93
CA CYS A 105 -0.70 14.85 -9.55
C CYS A 105 0.10 13.99 -10.54
N GLY A 106 -0.58 13.21 -11.39
CA GLY A 106 0.02 12.20 -12.25
C GLY A 106 0.58 12.73 -13.57
N TRP A 107 0.68 11.81 -14.52
CA TRP A 107 1.32 12.00 -15.84
C TRP A 107 0.32 12.26 -16.98
N GLY A 108 -0.95 12.58 -16.67
CA GLY A 108 -1.99 12.90 -17.64
C GLY A 108 -1.91 14.33 -18.17
N GLU A 109 -3.07 14.89 -18.56
CA GLU A 109 -3.16 16.27 -19.06
C GLU A 109 -2.81 17.30 -17.98
N ARG A 110 -3.25 17.07 -16.74
CA ARG A 110 -2.88 17.85 -15.56
C ARG A 110 -1.67 17.18 -14.92
N GLN A 111 -0.66 17.95 -14.60
CA GLN A 111 0.57 17.46 -13.96
C GLN A 111 1.01 18.44 -12.88
N ASP A 112 0.17 18.63 -11.87
CA ASP A 112 0.39 19.63 -10.82
C ASP A 112 1.74 19.46 -10.11
N GLY A 113 2.15 18.19 -9.88
CA GLY A 113 3.44 17.91 -9.28
C GLY A 113 4.62 18.31 -10.17
N TYR A 114 4.55 18.01 -11.48
CA TYR A 114 5.56 18.43 -12.45
C TYR A 114 5.67 19.96 -12.49
N ASP A 115 4.54 20.64 -12.67
CA ASP A 115 4.50 22.11 -12.79
C ASP A 115 5.05 22.79 -11.54
N THR A 116 4.73 22.24 -10.35
CA THR A 116 5.25 22.77 -9.08
C THR A 116 6.75 22.56 -8.93
N VAL A 117 7.29 21.39 -9.29
CA VAL A 117 8.73 21.13 -9.24
C VAL A 117 9.49 22.10 -10.16
N GLU A 118 9.02 22.28 -11.39
CA GLU A 118 9.68 23.18 -12.36
C GLU A 118 9.53 24.65 -11.96
N TRP A 119 8.38 25.04 -11.38
CA TRP A 119 8.21 26.37 -10.83
C TRP A 119 9.21 26.65 -9.71
N ILE A 120 9.40 25.71 -8.77
CA ILE A 120 10.39 25.82 -7.69
C ILE A 120 11.81 25.99 -8.26
N ALA A 121 12.17 25.17 -9.23
CA ALA A 121 13.51 25.21 -9.83
C ALA A 121 13.83 26.54 -10.53
N ALA A 122 12.80 27.20 -11.05
CA ALA A 122 12.95 28.51 -11.71
C ALA A 122 13.08 29.69 -10.74
N GLN A 123 12.93 29.52 -9.44
CA GLN A 123 13.01 30.61 -8.46
C GLN A 123 14.47 30.98 -8.17
N SER A 124 14.73 32.28 -7.96
CA SER A 124 16.08 32.78 -7.67
C SER A 124 16.68 32.26 -6.35
N TRP A 125 15.85 31.87 -5.40
CA TRP A 125 16.26 31.28 -4.12
C TRP A 125 16.52 29.78 -4.19
N SER A 126 16.14 29.08 -5.27
CA SER A 126 16.33 27.66 -5.47
C SER A 126 17.62 27.33 -6.17
N ASN A 127 18.33 26.29 -5.75
CA ASN A 127 19.50 25.77 -6.47
C ASN A 127 19.15 24.78 -7.60
N GLY A 128 17.85 24.61 -7.91
CA GLY A 128 17.34 23.70 -8.93
C GLY A 128 17.22 22.25 -8.50
N LYS A 129 17.57 21.88 -7.25
CA LYS A 129 17.39 20.51 -6.74
C LYS A 129 16.16 20.45 -5.85
N VAL A 130 15.18 19.62 -6.23
CA VAL A 130 13.92 19.42 -5.47
C VAL A 130 13.84 17.97 -5.00
N GLY A 131 13.68 17.79 -3.68
CA GLY A 131 13.37 16.50 -3.07
C GLY A 131 11.90 16.47 -2.66
N GLY A 132 11.18 15.41 -3.01
CA GLY A 132 9.79 15.22 -2.57
C GLY A 132 9.73 14.49 -1.23
N TRP A 133 8.92 14.97 -0.27
CA TRP A 133 8.65 14.29 0.99
C TRP A 133 7.14 14.08 1.18
N GLY A 134 6.74 12.85 1.52
CA GLY A 134 5.35 12.58 1.82
C GLY A 134 5.08 11.24 2.48
N LEU A 135 4.16 11.26 3.45
CA LEU A 135 3.62 10.05 4.07
C LEU A 135 2.13 9.99 3.73
N SER A 136 1.60 8.79 3.41
CA SER A 136 0.19 8.61 3.03
C SER A 136 -0.18 9.43 1.79
N ALA A 137 -1.24 10.21 1.80
CA ALA A 137 -1.67 11.00 0.63
C ALA A 137 -0.58 11.91 0.03
N PRO A 138 0.26 12.63 0.80
CA PRO A 138 1.44 13.30 0.25
C PRO A 138 2.45 12.37 -0.42
N GLY A 139 2.62 11.15 0.09
CA GLY A 139 3.47 10.12 -0.53
C GLY A 139 2.87 9.57 -1.82
N ILE A 140 1.56 9.37 -1.84
CA ILE A 140 0.81 8.98 -3.04
C ILE A 140 0.98 10.04 -4.14
N ALA A 141 0.89 11.33 -3.79
CA ALA A 141 1.12 12.41 -4.75
C ALA A 141 2.51 12.33 -5.40
N LEU A 142 3.53 11.95 -4.65
CA LEU A 142 4.89 11.76 -5.16
C LEU A 142 5.00 10.52 -6.06
N ASN A 143 4.37 9.40 -5.68
CA ASN A 143 4.28 8.22 -6.54
C ASN A 143 3.59 8.53 -7.87
N MET A 144 2.59 9.41 -7.87
CA MET A 144 1.92 9.89 -9.08
C MET A 144 2.79 10.88 -9.88
N THR A 145 3.54 11.76 -9.21
CA THR A 145 4.36 12.80 -9.85
C THR A 145 5.61 12.23 -10.51
N ALA A 146 6.31 11.30 -9.87
CA ALA A 146 7.62 10.84 -10.33
C ALA A 146 7.62 10.28 -11.77
N PRO A 147 6.57 9.54 -12.24
CA PRO A 147 6.48 9.08 -13.62
C PRO A 147 6.33 10.20 -14.67
N SER A 148 5.88 11.42 -14.30
CA SER A 148 5.84 12.56 -15.22
C SER A 148 7.24 13.15 -15.52
N ARG A 149 8.28 12.70 -14.79
CA ARG A 149 9.70 12.99 -15.01
C ARG A 149 10.05 14.48 -14.97
N PRO A 150 9.70 15.23 -13.91
CA PRO A 150 10.16 16.60 -13.80
C PRO A 150 11.69 16.65 -13.78
N PRO A 151 12.36 17.42 -14.65
CA PRO A 151 13.83 17.45 -14.75
C PRO A 151 14.56 17.80 -13.45
N HIS A 152 13.91 18.62 -12.60
CA HIS A 152 14.52 19.11 -11.36
C HIS A 152 14.10 18.30 -10.11
N LEU A 153 13.23 17.28 -10.25
CA LEU A 153 13.00 16.31 -9.17
C LEU A 153 14.25 15.45 -9.02
N THR A 154 14.89 15.52 -7.86
CA THR A 154 16.19 14.87 -7.61
C THR A 154 16.04 13.55 -6.85
N CYS A 155 15.13 13.49 -5.88
CA CYS A 155 14.84 12.28 -5.11
C CYS A 155 13.46 12.37 -4.47
N CYS A 156 12.93 11.22 -3.99
CA CYS A 156 11.71 11.17 -3.20
C CYS A 156 11.91 10.40 -1.89
N TYR A 157 11.18 10.80 -0.85
CA TYR A 157 10.95 10.04 0.38
C TYR A 157 9.45 9.79 0.48
N VAL A 158 9.04 8.55 0.27
CA VAL A 158 7.65 8.14 0.18
C VAL A 158 7.34 7.13 1.28
N GLY A 159 6.44 7.46 2.19
CA GLY A 159 6.04 6.53 3.23
C GLY A 159 4.56 6.15 3.14
N VAL A 160 4.26 4.89 3.46
CA VAL A 160 2.90 4.35 3.66
C VAL A 160 1.92 4.77 2.56
N ALA A 161 2.32 4.55 1.29
CA ALA A 161 1.60 4.99 0.11
C ALA A 161 1.27 3.83 -0.84
N PHE A 162 0.15 3.89 -1.51
CA PHE A 162 -0.17 2.92 -2.56
C PHE A 162 0.65 3.15 -3.83
N SER A 163 0.78 2.10 -4.63
CA SER A 163 1.31 2.11 -5.99
C SER A 163 0.26 1.69 -7.03
N ASN A 164 -0.89 1.21 -6.60
CA ASN A 164 -2.06 0.91 -7.42
C ASN A 164 -3.30 1.22 -6.60
N MET A 165 -4.04 2.27 -7.02
CA MET A 165 -5.20 2.71 -6.25
C MET A 165 -6.32 1.67 -6.25
N TYR A 166 -6.53 0.96 -7.37
CA TYR A 166 -7.58 -0.05 -7.46
C TYR A 166 -7.37 -1.16 -6.44
N SER A 167 -6.29 -1.92 -6.57
CA SER A 167 -6.06 -3.14 -5.79
C SER A 167 -5.68 -2.90 -4.33
N GLN A 168 -5.15 -1.70 -4.00
CA GLN A 168 -4.61 -1.42 -2.67
C GLN A 168 -5.45 -0.43 -1.86
N ALA A 169 -6.27 0.39 -2.50
CA ALA A 169 -7.11 1.37 -1.81
C ALA A 169 -8.61 1.19 -2.05
N ALA A 170 -9.04 0.85 -3.29
CA ALA A 170 -10.46 0.83 -3.65
C ALA A 170 -11.06 -0.57 -3.63
N TYR A 171 -10.45 -1.54 -4.35
CA TYR A 171 -11.03 -2.87 -4.61
C TYR A 171 -10.01 -3.99 -4.41
N GLN A 172 -9.66 -4.29 -3.18
CA GLN A 172 -8.78 -5.42 -2.88
C GLN A 172 -9.47 -6.73 -3.27
N GLY A 173 -8.83 -7.52 -4.14
CA GLY A 173 -9.44 -8.76 -4.65
C GLY A 173 -10.84 -8.57 -5.26
N GLY A 174 -11.14 -7.41 -5.83
CA GLY A 174 -12.47 -7.06 -6.37
C GLY A 174 -13.50 -6.63 -5.33
N ALA A 175 -13.21 -6.70 -4.03
CA ALA A 175 -14.10 -6.28 -2.95
C ALA A 175 -13.84 -4.83 -2.55
N PHE A 176 -14.88 -4.00 -2.49
CA PHE A 176 -14.77 -2.59 -2.16
C PHE A 176 -14.30 -2.37 -0.70
N ARG A 177 -13.21 -1.62 -0.51
CA ARG A 177 -12.63 -1.28 0.80
C ARG A 177 -13.41 -0.14 1.46
N LYS A 178 -14.65 -0.44 1.86
CA LYS A 178 -15.62 0.52 2.40
C LYS A 178 -15.05 1.32 3.57
N GLY A 179 -14.54 0.63 4.58
CA GLY A 179 -14.02 1.25 5.79
C GLY A 179 -12.87 2.23 5.54
N LEU A 180 -12.07 1.99 4.49
CA LEU A 180 -11.00 2.92 4.13
C LEU A 180 -11.53 4.14 3.37
N LEU A 181 -12.22 3.92 2.25
CA LEU A 181 -12.54 5.00 1.33
C LEU A 181 -13.65 5.92 1.83
N GLU A 182 -14.75 5.36 2.37
CA GLU A 182 -15.84 6.19 2.86
C GLU A 182 -15.42 7.04 4.05
N GLU A 183 -14.67 6.46 5.00
CA GLU A 183 -14.22 7.21 6.17
C GLU A 183 -13.18 8.26 5.79
N TRP A 184 -12.18 7.91 4.98
CA TRP A 184 -11.13 8.84 4.58
C TRP A 184 -11.68 10.03 3.79
N LEU A 185 -12.51 9.78 2.78
CA LEU A 185 -13.09 10.84 1.96
C LEU A 185 -14.00 11.77 2.80
N THR A 186 -14.80 11.19 3.69
CA THR A 186 -15.72 11.95 4.55
C THR A 186 -14.98 12.76 5.61
N GLN A 187 -14.07 12.13 6.35
CA GLN A 187 -13.31 12.81 7.42
C GLN A 187 -12.40 13.91 6.87
N SER A 188 -11.81 13.67 5.70
CA SER A 188 -10.98 14.65 5.00
C SER A 188 -11.79 15.69 4.21
N LYS A 189 -13.12 15.59 4.20
CA LYS A 189 -14.04 16.55 3.54
C LYS A 189 -13.74 16.70 2.04
N PHE A 190 -13.47 15.60 1.35
CA PHE A 190 -13.43 15.60 -0.11
C PHE A 190 -14.84 15.72 -0.70
N THR A 191 -14.94 16.19 -1.95
CA THR A 191 -16.23 16.20 -2.64
C THR A 191 -16.81 14.78 -2.73
N PRO A 192 -18.12 14.56 -2.46
CA PRO A 192 -18.78 13.25 -2.58
C PRO A 192 -18.62 12.60 -3.96
N LYS A 193 -18.46 13.41 -5.01
CA LYS A 193 -18.20 12.94 -6.39
C LYS A 193 -17.05 11.93 -6.48
N ASN A 194 -16.04 12.00 -5.59
CA ASN A 194 -14.94 11.03 -5.58
C ASN A 194 -15.44 9.63 -5.22
N LEU A 195 -16.28 9.49 -4.19
CA LEU A 195 -16.84 8.19 -3.82
C LEU A 195 -17.78 7.64 -4.89
N GLU A 196 -18.63 8.50 -5.46
CA GLU A 196 -19.54 8.15 -6.56
C GLU A 196 -18.75 7.62 -7.76
N LEU A 197 -17.67 8.32 -8.14
CA LEU A 197 -16.80 7.90 -9.24
C LEU A 197 -16.15 6.54 -8.97
N PHE A 198 -15.57 6.34 -7.78
CA PHE A 198 -14.92 5.08 -7.45
C PHE A 198 -15.90 3.90 -7.48
N ARG A 199 -17.13 4.10 -7.02
CA ARG A 199 -18.18 3.08 -7.08
C ARG A 199 -18.70 2.84 -8.51
N ALA A 200 -18.61 3.83 -9.39
CA ALA A 200 -18.98 3.69 -10.82
C ALA A 200 -17.96 2.84 -11.60
N HIS A 201 -16.75 2.61 -11.06
CA HIS A 201 -15.70 1.82 -11.68
C HIS A 201 -15.34 0.58 -10.84
N PRO A 202 -16.24 -0.44 -10.73
CA PRO A 202 -15.99 -1.62 -9.89
C PRO A 202 -14.91 -2.55 -10.46
N ASN A 203 -14.60 -2.44 -11.75
CA ASN A 203 -13.58 -3.22 -12.44
C ASN A 203 -12.34 -2.36 -12.71
N TYR A 204 -11.17 -3.01 -12.84
CA TYR A 204 -9.92 -2.35 -13.18
C TYR A 204 -9.89 -1.91 -14.64
N ASP A 205 -10.42 -0.72 -14.92
CA ASP A 205 -10.54 -0.11 -16.23
C ASP A 205 -9.53 1.02 -16.48
N ASP A 206 -9.70 1.78 -17.56
CA ASP A 206 -8.78 2.86 -17.94
C ASP A 206 -8.74 4.01 -16.92
N PHE A 207 -9.82 4.21 -16.15
CA PHE A 207 -9.81 5.16 -15.03
C PHE A 207 -8.76 4.78 -13.98
N TRP A 208 -8.75 3.52 -13.54
CA TRP A 208 -7.79 3.04 -12.55
C TRP A 208 -6.38 2.94 -13.09
N LYS A 209 -6.22 2.64 -14.39
CA LYS A 209 -4.91 2.62 -15.05
C LYS A 209 -4.20 3.98 -15.00
N ALA A 210 -4.95 5.08 -14.94
CA ALA A 210 -4.42 6.43 -14.76
C ALA A 210 -4.01 6.73 -13.30
N LEU A 211 -4.38 5.87 -12.35
CA LEU A 211 -4.06 5.93 -10.91
C LEU A 211 -3.20 4.74 -10.47
N ASP A 212 -2.44 4.17 -11.39
CA ASP A 212 -1.59 2.99 -11.19
C ASP A 212 -0.15 3.28 -11.61
N PRO A 213 0.65 3.93 -10.73
CA PRO A 213 2.06 4.17 -11.00
C PRO A 213 2.93 2.92 -11.17
N GLU A 214 2.51 1.72 -10.73
CA GLU A 214 3.24 0.48 -11.00
C GLU A 214 3.39 0.23 -12.51
N ARG A 215 2.36 0.50 -13.29
CA ARG A 215 2.36 0.32 -14.75
C ARG A 215 3.37 1.18 -15.48
N VAL A 216 3.71 2.32 -14.92
CA VAL A 216 4.62 3.30 -15.49
C VAL A 216 5.91 3.44 -14.70
N ALA A 217 6.25 2.46 -13.86
CA ALA A 217 7.45 2.47 -13.02
C ALA A 217 8.73 2.68 -13.84
N SER A 218 8.80 2.20 -15.10
CA SER A 218 9.92 2.43 -16.02
C SER A 218 10.15 3.90 -16.38
N GLN A 219 9.14 4.75 -16.17
CA GLN A 219 9.27 6.19 -16.40
C GLN A 219 9.88 6.93 -15.21
N VAL A 220 9.87 6.35 -14.01
CA VAL A 220 10.47 6.95 -12.81
C VAL A 220 11.99 6.97 -12.95
N ASN A 221 12.59 8.15 -12.88
CA ASN A 221 14.04 8.34 -13.07
C ASN A 221 14.74 8.95 -11.85
N VAL A 222 14.11 8.91 -10.68
CA VAL A 222 14.69 9.46 -9.44
C VAL A 222 14.73 8.40 -8.35
N PRO A 223 15.81 8.36 -7.54
CA PRO A 223 15.90 7.44 -6.42
C PRO A 223 14.82 7.77 -5.39
N THR A 224 14.20 6.74 -4.85
CA THR A 224 13.14 6.88 -3.85
C THR A 224 13.43 6.00 -2.63
N LEU A 225 13.32 6.58 -1.43
CA LEU A 225 13.25 5.82 -0.20
C LEU A 225 11.77 5.54 0.09
N PHE A 226 11.44 4.25 0.20
CA PHE A 226 10.12 3.76 0.54
C PHE A 226 10.10 3.32 2.00
N LEU A 227 9.13 3.85 2.76
CA LEU A 227 8.88 3.48 4.15
C LEU A 227 7.51 2.86 4.29
N GLY A 228 7.39 1.68 4.87
CA GLY A 228 6.11 1.00 5.08
C GLY A 228 6.04 0.27 6.40
N GLY A 229 4.89 -0.34 6.66
CA GLY A 229 4.64 -1.15 7.83
C GLY A 229 3.92 -2.44 7.49
N TRP A 230 4.18 -3.53 8.24
CA TRP A 230 3.56 -4.83 7.97
C TRP A 230 2.04 -4.83 8.17
N TYR A 231 1.53 -3.98 9.06
CA TYR A 231 0.09 -3.78 9.29
C TYR A 231 -0.44 -2.51 8.61
N ASP A 232 0.34 -1.91 7.71
CA ASP A 232 -0.10 -0.73 6.98
C ASP A 232 -1.14 -1.07 5.91
N ILE A 233 -2.12 -0.17 5.73
CA ILE A 233 -3.16 -0.30 4.71
C ILE A 233 -2.62 -0.31 3.28
N PHE A 234 -1.37 0.11 3.08
CA PHE A 234 -0.65 0.17 1.81
C PHE A 234 0.68 -0.61 1.85
N SER A 235 0.82 -1.61 2.74
CA SER A 235 2.04 -2.41 2.83
C SER A 235 2.43 -3.01 1.47
N ALA A 236 1.48 -3.57 0.72
CA ALA A 236 1.71 -4.06 -0.63
C ALA A 236 2.16 -2.95 -1.58
N GLY A 237 1.57 -1.75 -1.49
CA GLY A 237 1.94 -0.62 -2.34
C GLY A 237 3.38 -0.14 -2.11
N THR A 238 3.82 -0.08 -0.86
CA THR A 238 5.21 0.24 -0.51
C THR A 238 6.19 -0.77 -1.11
N LEU A 239 5.92 -2.07 -0.94
CA LEU A 239 6.75 -3.17 -1.45
C LEU A 239 6.79 -3.18 -2.98
N ASN A 240 5.63 -3.04 -3.62
CA ASN A 240 5.50 -3.06 -5.07
C ASN A 240 6.17 -1.84 -5.72
N SER A 241 5.99 -0.63 -5.15
CA SER A 241 6.68 0.57 -5.62
C SER A 241 8.19 0.38 -5.62
N PHE A 242 8.75 -0.09 -4.50
CA PHE A 242 10.18 -0.38 -4.41
C PHE A 242 10.60 -1.41 -5.47
N ALA A 243 9.96 -2.57 -5.51
CA ALA A 243 10.33 -3.65 -6.41
C ALA A 243 10.25 -3.23 -7.88
N ALA A 244 9.17 -2.52 -8.28
CA ALA A 244 8.98 -2.09 -9.66
C ALA A 244 10.01 -1.01 -10.05
N ILE A 245 10.16 0.03 -9.25
CA ILE A 245 11.03 1.16 -9.60
C ILE A 245 12.51 0.77 -9.49
N ASN A 246 12.90 0.02 -8.44
CA ASN A 246 14.29 -0.42 -8.28
C ASN A 246 14.77 -1.33 -9.41
N LYS A 247 13.86 -2.13 -10.01
CA LYS A 247 14.18 -3.06 -11.13
C LYS A 247 13.98 -2.44 -12.51
N GLN A 248 12.92 -1.67 -12.71
CA GLN A 248 12.46 -1.23 -14.03
C GLN A 248 12.61 0.28 -14.25
N GLY A 249 12.86 1.07 -13.21
CA GLY A 249 13.03 2.50 -13.30
C GLY A 249 14.14 2.93 -14.25
N GLY A 250 14.16 4.20 -14.62
CA GLY A 250 15.22 4.81 -15.42
C GLY A 250 16.58 4.71 -14.72
N GLU A 251 17.63 5.12 -15.42
CA GLU A 251 19.02 5.05 -14.92
C GLU A 251 19.22 5.80 -13.59
N GLY A 252 18.48 6.89 -13.38
CA GLY A 252 18.50 7.66 -12.14
C GLY A 252 17.89 6.94 -10.93
N ALA A 253 16.99 5.98 -11.15
CA ALA A 253 16.25 5.27 -10.09
C ALA A 253 16.73 3.84 -9.86
N ARG A 254 17.00 3.11 -10.95
CA ARG A 254 17.31 1.66 -10.92
C ARG A 254 18.52 1.36 -10.03
N GLY A 255 18.32 0.43 -9.07
CA GLY A 255 19.34 0.03 -8.11
C GLY A 255 19.69 1.09 -7.05
N LYS A 256 19.01 2.25 -7.06
CA LYS A 256 19.29 3.35 -6.14
C LYS A 256 18.19 3.61 -5.12
N CYS A 257 17.08 2.88 -5.22
CA CYS A 257 15.99 2.97 -4.25
C CYS A 257 16.36 2.30 -2.92
N ARG A 258 15.63 2.66 -1.86
CA ARG A 258 15.73 2.04 -0.54
C ARG A 258 14.35 1.65 -0.04
N LEU A 259 14.26 0.55 0.68
CA LEU A 259 13.04 0.04 1.31
C LEU A 259 13.27 -0.13 2.80
N VAL A 260 12.35 0.39 3.60
CA VAL A 260 12.32 0.17 5.04
C VAL A 260 10.92 -0.29 5.44
N MET A 261 10.81 -1.51 6.01
CA MET A 261 9.54 -2.08 6.47
C MET A 261 9.54 -2.21 7.97
N GLU A 262 8.63 -1.50 8.63
CA GLU A 262 8.46 -1.42 10.07
C GLU A 262 7.38 -2.37 10.59
N PRO A 263 7.35 -2.67 11.90
CA PRO A 263 6.30 -3.52 12.49
C PRO A 263 4.99 -2.75 12.82
N TYR A 264 4.72 -1.66 12.13
CA TYR A 264 3.60 -0.77 12.45
C TYR A 264 2.47 -0.85 11.42
N GLY A 265 1.33 -0.22 11.76
CA GLY A 265 0.22 0.07 10.86
C GLY A 265 0.41 1.40 10.13
N HIS A 266 -0.71 2.02 9.73
CA HIS A 266 -0.70 3.35 9.09
C HIS A 266 -0.35 4.44 10.12
N GLY A 267 0.93 4.65 10.34
CA GLY A 267 1.48 5.38 11.47
C GLY A 267 1.80 4.48 12.67
N ARG A 268 2.46 5.05 13.68
CA ARG A 268 2.76 4.32 14.92
C ARG A 268 1.47 4.11 15.71
N ASN A 269 1.26 2.87 16.15
CA ASN A 269 0.16 2.48 17.00
C ASN A 269 0.68 2.03 18.36
N ASP A 270 0.01 2.45 19.44
CA ASP A 270 0.34 2.03 20.80
C ASP A 270 0.04 0.55 21.05
N ASP A 271 -0.84 -0.06 20.23
CA ASP A 271 -1.20 -1.47 20.31
C ASP A 271 -0.13 -2.43 19.70
N LEU A 272 0.86 -1.90 18.97
CA LEU A 272 1.91 -2.65 18.28
C LEU A 272 3.25 -2.43 19.00
N VAL A 273 3.37 -2.92 20.21
CA VAL A 273 4.57 -2.73 21.03
C VAL A 273 5.53 -3.88 20.82
N PHE A 274 6.31 -3.82 19.76
CA PHE A 274 7.46 -4.71 19.55
C PHE A 274 8.70 -4.05 20.14
N PRO A 275 9.60 -4.80 20.81
CA PRO A 275 10.87 -4.27 21.27
C PRO A 275 11.84 -4.02 20.09
N ASN A 276 12.87 -3.21 20.31
CA ASN A 276 13.96 -2.95 19.35
C ASN A 276 13.53 -2.29 18.03
N THR A 277 12.43 -1.54 18.04
CA THR A 277 11.87 -0.89 16.84
C THR A 277 12.48 0.47 16.49
N SER A 278 13.61 0.85 17.11
CA SER A 278 14.30 2.09 16.76
C SER A 278 14.58 2.13 15.27
N HIS A 279 14.26 3.25 14.63
CA HIS A 279 14.46 3.46 13.20
C HIS A 279 15.91 3.20 12.79
N PRO A 280 16.16 2.44 11.72
CA PRO A 280 17.49 2.37 11.13
C PRO A 280 17.92 3.77 10.66
N GLN A 281 19.22 4.06 10.78
CA GLN A 281 19.78 5.34 10.34
C GLN A 281 19.51 5.62 8.84
N SER A 282 19.40 4.57 8.04
CA SER A 282 19.03 4.65 6.61
C SER A 282 17.60 5.12 6.35
N ALA A 283 16.70 4.98 7.34
CA ALA A 283 15.32 5.46 7.26
C ALA A 283 15.18 6.94 7.64
N ASP A 284 16.25 7.57 8.12
CA ASP A 284 16.24 8.98 8.45
C ASP A 284 16.13 9.84 7.18
N MET A 285 15.07 10.65 7.10
CA MET A 285 14.79 11.47 5.92
C MET A 285 15.89 12.49 5.64
N TRP A 286 16.58 13.01 6.68
CA TRP A 286 17.62 13.99 6.53
C TRP A 286 18.85 13.40 5.89
N ASN A 287 19.26 12.19 6.30
CA ASN A 287 20.35 11.46 5.66
C ASN A 287 20.06 11.19 4.19
N TRP A 288 18.78 10.87 3.84
CA TRP A 288 18.35 10.69 2.46
C TRP A 288 18.45 11.97 1.64
N PHE A 289 17.95 13.09 2.16
CA PHE A 289 18.02 14.39 1.45
C PHE A 289 19.44 14.95 1.40
N ASP A 290 20.23 14.80 2.46
CA ASP A 290 21.64 15.22 2.45
C ASP A 290 22.43 14.48 1.37
N LEU A 291 22.19 13.15 1.19
CA LEU A 291 22.81 12.37 0.12
C LEU A 291 22.51 12.96 -1.27
N TRP A 292 21.23 13.14 -1.60
CA TRP A 292 20.84 13.44 -2.98
C TRP A 292 20.82 14.94 -3.30
N LEU A 293 20.44 15.77 -2.35
CA LEU A 293 20.31 17.21 -2.58
C LEU A 293 21.62 17.98 -2.30
N LYS A 294 22.47 17.47 -1.39
CA LYS A 294 23.73 18.12 -1.01
C LYS A 294 24.99 17.35 -1.37
N ASN A 295 24.86 16.10 -1.85
CA ASN A 295 25.95 15.15 -2.09
C ASN A 295 26.75 14.84 -0.80
N ASP A 296 26.07 14.79 0.35
CA ASP A 296 26.62 14.46 1.68
C ASP A 296 25.92 13.19 2.23
N GLY A 297 26.27 12.03 1.69
CA GLY A 297 25.61 10.75 2.01
C GLY A 297 26.01 10.10 3.32
N LYS A 298 27.12 10.49 3.95
CA LYS A 298 27.65 9.89 5.19
C LYS A 298 27.66 8.35 5.21
N GLY A 299 27.88 7.72 4.03
CA GLY A 299 27.94 6.26 3.89
C GLY A 299 26.58 5.57 3.77
N ILE A 300 25.46 6.29 3.65
CA ILE A 300 24.13 5.70 3.49
C ILE A 300 24.02 4.86 2.19
N GLU A 301 24.76 5.20 1.16
CA GLU A 301 24.84 4.43 -0.08
C GLU A 301 25.43 3.02 0.11
N GLN A 302 26.17 2.78 1.20
CA GLN A 302 26.75 1.48 1.55
C GLN A 302 25.77 0.56 2.28
N ILE A 303 24.61 1.10 2.72
CA ILE A 303 23.59 0.33 3.41
C ILE A 303 22.81 -0.50 2.39
N PRO A 304 22.54 -1.81 2.65
CA PRO A 304 21.74 -2.65 1.77
C PRO A 304 20.41 -2.01 1.38
N ALA A 305 19.93 -2.31 0.18
CA ALA A 305 18.76 -1.64 -0.40
C ALA A 305 17.48 -1.87 0.43
N VAL A 306 17.39 -2.99 1.13
CA VAL A 306 16.22 -3.38 1.92
C VAL A 306 16.59 -3.53 3.37
N GLN A 307 15.82 -2.90 4.24
CA GLN A 307 15.82 -3.10 5.68
C GLN A 307 14.39 -3.41 6.13
N TYR A 308 14.22 -4.48 6.87
CA TYR A 308 12.89 -4.90 7.32
C TYR A 308 12.95 -5.45 8.74
N PHE A 309 11.90 -5.15 9.48
CA PHE A 309 11.75 -5.65 10.84
C PHE A 309 11.10 -7.02 10.81
N VAL A 310 11.77 -8.01 11.39
CA VAL A 310 11.20 -9.34 11.62
C VAL A 310 10.47 -9.31 12.95
N MET A 311 9.16 -9.40 12.93
CA MET A 311 8.33 -9.45 14.13
C MET A 311 8.50 -10.79 14.87
N GLY A 312 8.10 -10.84 16.12
CA GLY A 312 8.08 -12.06 16.95
C GLY A 312 7.26 -11.82 18.20
N ASP A 313 7.07 -12.83 19.03
CA ASP A 313 6.38 -12.63 20.31
C ASP A 313 7.15 -11.61 21.18
N PRO A 314 6.54 -10.45 21.53
CA PRO A 314 7.20 -9.46 22.38
C PRO A 314 7.51 -9.97 23.80
N ALA A 315 6.80 -11.00 24.26
CA ALA A 315 6.97 -11.58 25.59
C ALA A 315 8.03 -12.70 25.63
N ASP A 316 8.46 -13.21 24.48
CA ASP A 316 9.47 -14.27 24.42
C ASP A 316 10.89 -13.68 24.31
N PRO A 317 11.72 -13.75 25.39
CA PRO A 317 13.08 -13.24 25.38
C PRO A 317 14.02 -14.03 24.47
N ASN A 318 13.64 -15.24 24.06
CA ASN A 318 14.44 -16.12 23.22
C ASN A 318 14.04 -16.05 21.74
N THR A 319 13.04 -15.26 21.40
CA THR A 319 12.60 -15.13 19.99
C THR A 319 13.74 -14.69 19.08
N HIS A 320 13.82 -15.32 17.91
CA HIS A 320 14.71 -14.88 16.84
C HIS A 320 14.13 -13.71 16.02
N GLY A 321 12.90 -13.30 16.34
CA GLY A 321 12.24 -12.09 15.83
C GLY A 321 12.64 -10.83 16.59
N ASN A 322 11.78 -9.82 16.52
CA ASN A 322 11.92 -8.51 17.17
C ASN A 322 13.25 -7.82 16.86
N ARG A 323 13.69 -7.92 15.59
CA ARG A 323 14.95 -7.36 15.11
C ARG A 323 14.89 -6.91 13.66
N TRP A 324 15.76 -5.98 13.33
CA TRP A 324 16.01 -5.57 11.96
C TRP A 324 16.86 -6.58 11.21
N LYS A 325 16.51 -6.84 9.94
CA LYS A 325 17.31 -7.55 8.96
C LYS A 325 17.53 -6.69 7.72
N THR A 326 18.52 -7.07 6.92
CA THR A 326 18.85 -6.41 5.66
C THR A 326 18.84 -7.41 4.51
N ALA A 327 18.59 -6.91 3.30
CA ALA A 327 18.70 -7.66 2.06
C ALA A 327 19.08 -6.71 0.91
N ASP A 328 19.54 -7.28 -0.19
CA ASP A 328 19.92 -6.50 -1.37
C ASP A 328 18.72 -6.20 -2.28
N ASP A 329 17.63 -6.95 -2.16
CA ASP A 329 16.42 -6.80 -2.97
C ASP A 329 15.16 -7.31 -2.23
N TRP A 330 13.99 -6.98 -2.77
CA TRP A 330 12.69 -7.51 -2.36
C TRP A 330 11.97 -8.12 -3.59
N PRO A 331 11.28 -9.28 -3.44
CA PRO A 331 11.20 -10.10 -2.23
C PRO A 331 12.52 -10.77 -1.85
N VAL A 332 12.72 -11.00 -0.54
CA VAL A 332 13.87 -11.77 -0.07
C VAL A 332 13.73 -13.24 -0.47
N PRO A 333 14.84 -13.97 -0.69
CA PRO A 333 14.78 -15.40 -0.98
C PRO A 333 14.09 -16.18 0.14
N ALA A 334 13.08 -16.97 -0.20
CA ALA A 334 12.34 -17.84 0.70
C ALA A 334 11.96 -19.14 0.02
N GLN A 335 11.83 -20.21 0.79
CA GLN A 335 11.25 -21.46 0.32
C GLN A 335 9.73 -21.36 0.39
N MET A 336 9.05 -21.45 -0.76
CA MET A 336 7.60 -21.48 -0.81
C MET A 336 7.10 -22.88 -0.44
N VAL A 337 6.36 -22.99 0.66
CA VAL A 337 5.85 -24.26 1.19
C VAL A 337 4.34 -24.28 1.15
N SER A 338 3.78 -25.26 0.44
CA SER A 338 2.33 -25.51 0.43
C SER A 338 1.92 -26.31 1.68
N VAL A 339 0.93 -25.80 2.41
CA VAL A 339 0.34 -26.45 3.59
C VAL A 339 -1.15 -26.63 3.34
N TYR A 340 -1.59 -27.88 3.27
CA TYR A 340 -2.89 -28.28 2.77
C TYR A 340 -3.96 -28.31 3.87
N LEU A 341 -5.16 -27.83 3.52
CA LEU A 341 -6.35 -27.89 4.35
C LEU A 341 -6.94 -29.31 4.33
N HIS A 342 -7.42 -29.78 5.47
CA HIS A 342 -8.07 -31.09 5.64
C HIS A 342 -9.44 -30.98 6.32
N THR A 343 -10.32 -31.95 6.05
CA THR A 343 -11.72 -31.96 6.55
C THR A 343 -11.85 -32.08 8.07
N ASP A 344 -10.78 -32.49 8.76
CA ASP A 344 -10.68 -32.50 10.22
C ASP A 344 -10.17 -31.19 10.82
N ASN A 345 -10.27 -30.09 10.05
CA ASN A 345 -9.84 -28.76 10.48
C ASN A 345 -8.32 -28.63 10.76
N LYS A 346 -7.50 -29.45 10.09
CA LYS A 346 -6.04 -29.43 10.23
C LYS A 346 -5.35 -28.94 8.97
N LEU A 347 -4.15 -28.38 9.18
CA LEU A 347 -3.18 -28.07 8.15
C LEU A 347 -2.08 -29.12 8.15
N ARG A 348 -1.72 -29.65 6.96
CA ARG A 348 -0.67 -30.65 6.77
C ARG A 348 0.20 -30.34 5.57
N LEU A 349 1.45 -30.83 5.59
CA LEU A 349 2.35 -30.69 4.44
C LEU A 349 1.95 -31.58 3.26
N ARG A 350 1.18 -32.63 3.51
CA ARG A 350 0.70 -33.54 2.46
C ARG A 350 -0.75 -33.23 2.13
N ALA A 351 -1.05 -33.19 0.83
CA ALA A 351 -2.43 -33.09 0.35
C ALA A 351 -3.24 -34.34 0.76
N SER A 352 -4.55 -34.17 0.88
CA SER A 352 -5.47 -35.30 1.11
C SER A 352 -5.49 -36.23 -0.11
N ASP A 353 -5.45 -37.54 0.14
CA ASP A 353 -5.65 -38.59 -0.87
C ASP A 353 -7.12 -39.09 -0.91
N GLU A 354 -7.99 -38.51 -0.08
CA GLU A 354 -9.42 -38.82 -0.09
C GLU A 354 -10.07 -38.39 -1.41
N LEU A 355 -10.98 -39.20 -1.93
CA LEU A 355 -11.73 -38.89 -3.15
C LEU A 355 -12.77 -37.78 -2.93
N PHE A 356 -13.29 -37.66 -1.72
CA PHE A 356 -14.30 -36.69 -1.32
C PHE A 356 -13.81 -35.99 -0.05
N GLY A 357 -14.06 -34.70 0.04
CA GLY A 357 -13.72 -33.91 1.23
C GLY A 357 -14.07 -32.44 1.00
N SER A 358 -14.98 -31.93 1.81
CA SER A 358 -15.35 -30.51 1.79
C SER A 358 -15.98 -30.11 3.12
N LEU A 359 -15.93 -28.81 3.41
CA LEU A 359 -16.63 -28.17 4.51
C LEU A 359 -17.47 -27.02 3.96
N SER A 360 -18.68 -26.85 4.50
CA SER A 360 -19.61 -25.82 4.07
C SER A 360 -20.01 -24.92 5.23
N TYR A 361 -20.32 -23.68 4.93
CA TYR A 361 -20.89 -22.73 5.87
C TYR A 361 -21.94 -21.85 5.17
N SER A 362 -22.81 -21.24 5.96
CA SER A 362 -23.83 -20.31 5.48
C SER A 362 -23.36 -18.88 5.70
N TYR A 363 -23.36 -18.06 4.67
CA TYR A 363 -23.07 -16.64 4.75
C TYR A 363 -24.34 -15.80 4.55
N ASP A 364 -24.65 -14.99 5.56
CA ASP A 364 -25.73 -14.00 5.53
C ASP A 364 -25.13 -12.58 5.45
N PRO A 365 -25.32 -11.83 4.36
CA PRO A 365 -24.85 -10.47 4.23
C PRO A 365 -25.38 -9.49 5.30
N LYS A 366 -26.51 -9.81 5.95
CA LYS A 366 -27.08 -9.02 7.04
C LYS A 366 -26.43 -9.27 8.39
N ASN A 367 -25.62 -10.34 8.51
CA ASN A 367 -24.87 -10.66 9.71
C ASN A 367 -23.38 -10.95 9.37
N PRO A 368 -22.67 -10.00 8.76
CA PRO A 368 -21.30 -10.24 8.32
C PRO A 368 -20.34 -10.44 9.50
N VAL A 369 -19.25 -11.17 9.26
CA VAL A 369 -18.15 -11.31 10.23
C VAL A 369 -17.54 -9.94 10.50
N PRO A 370 -17.47 -9.50 11.77
CA PRO A 370 -16.89 -8.20 12.14
C PRO A 370 -15.40 -8.11 11.82
N THR A 371 -14.94 -6.90 11.49
CA THR A 371 -13.51 -6.62 11.40
C THR A 371 -12.89 -6.56 12.80
N VAL A 372 -11.89 -7.40 13.04
CA VAL A 372 -11.08 -7.40 14.27
C VAL A 372 -9.60 -7.36 13.87
N GLY A 373 -8.93 -6.23 14.11
CA GLY A 373 -7.51 -6.07 13.73
C GLY A 373 -7.25 -6.06 12.23
N GLY A 374 -6.01 -6.30 11.85
CA GLY A 374 -5.53 -6.26 10.47
C GLY A 374 -5.16 -4.86 9.98
N ALA A 375 -4.93 -4.72 8.67
CA ALA A 375 -4.45 -3.49 8.04
C ALA A 375 -5.60 -2.50 7.77
N ASN A 376 -6.02 -1.77 8.81
CA ASN A 376 -7.08 -0.76 8.77
C ASN A 376 -6.54 0.64 9.11
N LEU A 377 -7.16 1.68 8.55
CA LEU A 377 -6.82 3.07 8.85
C LEU A 377 -7.40 3.50 10.19
N THR A 378 -8.65 3.15 10.42
CA THR A 378 -9.45 3.51 11.61
C THR A 378 -10.04 2.26 12.25
N GLY A 379 -10.69 2.41 13.40
CA GLY A 379 -11.36 1.32 14.10
C GLY A 379 -10.39 0.27 14.66
N SER A 380 -10.78 -1.01 14.59
CA SER A 380 -9.94 -2.12 15.04
C SER A 380 -8.82 -2.38 14.03
N LYS A 381 -7.56 -2.26 14.45
CA LYS A 381 -6.38 -2.36 13.59
C LYS A 381 -5.21 -3.05 14.29
N GLY A 382 -4.24 -3.54 13.49
CA GLY A 382 -3.04 -4.21 13.97
C GLY A 382 -3.28 -5.64 14.44
N PRO A 383 -2.32 -6.23 15.18
CA PRO A 383 -2.38 -7.62 15.66
C PRO A 383 -3.37 -7.77 16.82
N LYS A 384 -4.60 -8.13 16.50
CA LYS A 384 -5.68 -8.34 17.48
C LYS A 384 -6.04 -9.81 17.59
N ASP A 385 -6.53 -10.20 18.78
CA ASP A 385 -7.02 -11.54 19.07
C ASP A 385 -8.33 -11.82 18.32
N GLN A 386 -8.35 -12.88 17.53
CA GLN A 386 -9.45 -13.26 16.65
C GLN A 386 -10.49 -14.17 17.32
N ARG A 387 -10.25 -14.68 18.54
CA ARG A 387 -11.19 -15.59 19.24
C ARG A 387 -12.64 -15.11 19.24
N PRO A 388 -12.95 -13.79 19.38
CA PRO A 388 -14.33 -13.33 19.37
C PRO A 388 -15.11 -13.62 18.07
N ILE A 389 -14.40 -13.79 16.94
CA ILE A 389 -15.03 -14.10 15.64
C ILE A 389 -14.81 -15.54 15.21
N GLU A 390 -13.86 -16.25 15.78
CA GLU A 390 -13.53 -17.65 15.45
C GLU A 390 -14.58 -18.64 15.96
N GLU A 391 -15.42 -18.25 16.93
CA GLU A 391 -16.53 -19.07 17.45
C GLU A 391 -17.76 -19.05 16.54
N ARG A 392 -17.78 -18.23 15.50
CA ARG A 392 -18.91 -18.12 14.56
C ARG A 392 -18.99 -19.34 13.66
N ALA A 393 -20.22 -19.80 13.38
CA ALA A 393 -20.49 -20.95 12.49
C ALA A 393 -20.16 -20.67 11.01
N ASP A 394 -20.01 -19.39 10.62
CA ASP A 394 -19.63 -18.95 9.28
C ASP A 394 -18.12 -18.68 9.13
N VAL A 395 -17.30 -19.18 10.07
CA VAL A 395 -15.84 -19.11 10.05
C VAL A 395 -15.28 -20.53 10.16
N LEU A 396 -14.64 -21.01 9.10
CA LEU A 396 -13.92 -22.29 9.10
C LEU A 396 -12.49 -22.07 9.60
N LEU A 397 -12.03 -22.91 10.53
CA LEU A 397 -10.70 -22.83 11.13
C LEU A 397 -9.87 -24.05 10.73
N PHE A 398 -8.58 -23.81 10.41
CA PHE A 398 -7.62 -24.87 10.09
C PHE A 398 -6.32 -24.61 10.84
N ASP A 399 -5.91 -25.54 11.70
CA ASP A 399 -4.73 -25.42 12.56
C ASP A 399 -3.59 -26.31 12.09
N SER A 400 -2.38 -25.77 12.07
CA SER A 400 -1.16 -26.57 11.97
C SER A 400 -0.93 -27.39 13.24
N PRO A 401 -0.05 -28.42 13.20
CA PRO A 401 0.55 -28.93 14.43
C PRO A 401 1.22 -27.81 15.24
N VAL A 402 1.36 -28.00 16.53
CA VAL A 402 2.13 -27.10 17.41
C VAL A 402 3.60 -27.19 17.01
N PHE A 403 4.24 -26.03 16.85
CA PHE A 403 5.65 -25.96 16.51
C PHE A 403 6.52 -26.32 17.72
N ASP A 404 7.62 -27.03 17.46
CA ASP A 404 8.64 -27.38 18.44
C ASP A 404 9.91 -26.49 18.34
N ARG A 405 9.90 -25.55 17.39
CA ARG A 405 11.01 -24.64 17.08
C ARG A 405 10.50 -23.31 16.53
N TYR A 406 11.42 -22.35 16.44
CA TYR A 406 11.16 -21.07 15.77
C TYR A 406 11.12 -21.24 14.26
N ILE A 407 10.11 -20.64 13.61
CA ILE A 407 9.94 -20.63 12.17
C ILE A 407 9.75 -19.18 11.72
N GLU A 408 10.55 -18.75 10.76
CA GLU A 408 10.46 -17.42 10.18
C GLU A 408 9.72 -17.46 8.84
N PHE A 409 8.67 -16.68 8.74
CA PHE A 409 7.92 -16.40 7.51
C PHE A 409 8.28 -15.00 7.04
N THR A 410 8.83 -14.85 5.84
CA THR A 410 9.16 -13.54 5.26
C THR A 410 8.86 -13.55 3.76
N GLY A 411 7.86 -12.79 3.36
CA GLY A 411 7.39 -12.68 1.97
C GLY A 411 5.88 -12.74 1.83
N GLN A 412 5.43 -12.93 0.59
CA GLN A 412 4.03 -12.98 0.22
C GLN A 412 3.39 -14.32 0.64
N VAL A 413 2.17 -14.22 1.18
CA VAL A 413 1.34 -15.37 1.57
C VAL A 413 0.12 -15.44 0.64
N GLN A 414 -0.16 -16.63 0.10
CA GLN A 414 -1.28 -16.86 -0.81
C GLN A 414 -2.10 -18.06 -0.34
N LEU A 415 -3.42 -17.94 -0.39
CA LEU A 415 -4.33 -19.08 -0.20
C LEU A 415 -4.91 -19.49 -1.55
N ARG A 416 -4.60 -20.71 -2.02
CA ARG A 416 -5.17 -21.34 -3.21
C ARG A 416 -6.20 -22.37 -2.77
N PHE A 417 -7.42 -22.24 -3.25
CA PHE A 417 -8.50 -23.07 -2.78
C PHE A 417 -9.54 -23.33 -3.87
N TRP A 418 -10.25 -24.43 -3.73
CA TRP A 418 -11.37 -24.78 -4.58
C TRP A 418 -12.66 -24.58 -3.80
N ALA A 419 -13.58 -23.82 -4.38
CA ALA A 419 -14.84 -23.50 -3.74
C ALA A 419 -16.00 -23.51 -4.72
N SER A 420 -17.21 -23.71 -4.18
CA SER A 420 -18.48 -23.46 -4.85
C SER A 420 -19.39 -22.63 -3.96
N SER A 421 -20.37 -21.97 -4.57
CA SER A 421 -21.42 -21.23 -3.88
C SER A 421 -22.78 -21.54 -4.48
N THR A 422 -23.83 -21.42 -3.68
CA THR A 422 -25.21 -21.44 -4.19
C THR A 422 -25.64 -20.10 -4.80
N ALA A 423 -24.81 -19.06 -4.66
CA ALA A 423 -25.04 -17.73 -5.18
C ALA A 423 -24.29 -17.48 -6.51
N PRO A 424 -24.77 -16.57 -7.37
CA PRO A 424 -24.07 -16.17 -8.59
C PRO A 424 -22.82 -15.32 -8.34
N ASP A 425 -22.66 -14.75 -7.16
CA ASP A 425 -21.44 -14.11 -6.67
C ASP A 425 -21.41 -14.13 -5.14
N THR A 426 -20.23 -14.17 -4.56
CA THR A 426 -19.97 -14.11 -3.12
C THR A 426 -18.53 -13.70 -2.87
N ASP A 427 -18.17 -13.33 -1.64
CA ASP A 427 -16.80 -13.08 -1.29
C ASP A 427 -16.22 -14.23 -0.47
N PHE A 428 -14.89 -14.43 -0.59
CA PHE A 428 -14.11 -15.29 0.31
C PHE A 428 -13.06 -14.45 1.00
N THR A 429 -12.96 -14.56 2.32
CA THR A 429 -11.93 -13.90 3.13
C THR A 429 -11.07 -14.92 3.83
N ALA A 430 -9.79 -14.64 3.97
CA ALA A 430 -8.87 -15.48 4.71
C ALA A 430 -8.08 -14.63 5.71
N ARG A 431 -7.80 -15.21 6.89
CA ARG A 431 -6.89 -14.66 7.89
C ARG A 431 -5.81 -15.68 8.20
N LEU A 432 -4.57 -15.24 8.22
CA LEU A 432 -3.45 -15.97 8.79
C LEU A 432 -3.26 -15.49 10.22
N CYS A 433 -3.29 -16.40 11.20
CA CYS A 433 -3.12 -16.07 12.61
C CYS A 433 -1.98 -16.87 13.23
N ASP A 434 -1.30 -16.25 14.19
CA ASP A 434 -0.40 -16.90 15.15
C ASP A 434 -1.21 -17.26 16.40
N VAL A 435 -1.37 -18.56 16.66
CA VAL A 435 -2.08 -19.05 17.85
C VAL A 435 -1.05 -19.37 18.92
N TYR A 436 -1.11 -18.62 19.99
CA TYR A 436 -0.22 -18.68 21.15
C TYR A 436 -0.54 -19.90 22.04
N PRO A 437 0.42 -20.32 22.90
CA PRO A 437 0.18 -21.43 23.84
C PRO A 437 -0.98 -21.19 24.82
N ASP A 438 -1.30 -19.93 25.11
CA ASP A 438 -2.43 -19.54 25.97
C ASP A 438 -3.76 -19.47 25.25
N GLY A 439 -3.79 -19.79 23.96
CA GLY A 439 -4.99 -19.83 23.11
C GLY A 439 -5.35 -18.50 22.42
N ARG A 440 -4.63 -17.41 22.68
CA ARG A 440 -4.81 -16.17 21.88
C ARG A 440 -4.52 -16.47 20.41
N SER A 441 -5.36 -15.97 19.51
CA SER A 441 -5.21 -16.12 18.06
C SER A 441 -4.98 -14.76 17.44
N ILE A 442 -3.73 -14.40 17.22
CA ILE A 442 -3.35 -13.04 16.81
C ILE A 442 -3.30 -12.97 15.29
N VAL A 443 -4.09 -12.07 14.67
CA VAL A 443 -4.05 -11.88 13.22
C VAL A 443 -2.69 -11.35 12.77
N VAL A 444 -2.13 -11.99 11.75
CA VAL A 444 -0.87 -11.61 11.08
C VAL A 444 -1.17 -10.93 9.75
N LEU A 445 -1.97 -11.58 8.91
CA LEU A 445 -2.39 -11.09 7.60
C LEU A 445 -3.86 -11.40 7.38
N ASP A 446 -4.49 -10.64 6.50
CA ASP A 446 -5.82 -10.95 6.00
C ASP A 446 -5.98 -10.51 4.54
N GLY A 447 -6.85 -11.21 3.81
CA GLY A 447 -7.14 -10.94 2.42
C GLY A 447 -8.58 -11.27 2.05
N VAL A 448 -8.98 -10.87 0.85
CA VAL A 448 -10.31 -11.08 0.30
C VAL A 448 -10.23 -11.35 -1.19
N LEU A 449 -11.18 -12.13 -1.69
CA LEU A 449 -11.47 -12.29 -3.11
C LEU A 449 -12.98 -12.23 -3.32
N ARG A 450 -13.45 -11.36 -4.18
CA ARG A 450 -14.78 -11.42 -4.76
C ARG A 450 -14.79 -12.48 -5.86
N ALA A 451 -15.61 -13.50 -5.73
CA ALA A 451 -15.56 -14.68 -6.60
C ALA A 451 -15.79 -14.36 -8.08
N GLY A 452 -16.57 -13.31 -8.37
CA GLY A 452 -16.73 -12.80 -9.72
C GLY A 452 -15.42 -12.30 -10.35
N HIS A 453 -14.41 -11.92 -9.55
CA HIS A 453 -13.10 -11.45 -10.02
C HIS A 453 -12.00 -12.52 -9.91
N ARG A 454 -12.35 -13.80 -9.77
CA ARG A 454 -11.40 -14.92 -9.61
C ARG A 454 -10.39 -15.06 -10.75
N ASN A 455 -10.78 -14.67 -11.97
CA ASN A 455 -9.95 -14.81 -13.18
C ASN A 455 -9.21 -13.52 -13.54
N ALA A 456 -9.87 -12.36 -13.33
CA ALA A 456 -9.32 -11.06 -13.71
C ALA A 456 -9.98 -9.92 -12.91
N MET A 457 -9.26 -8.81 -12.72
CA MET A 457 -9.78 -7.63 -12.03
C MET A 457 -10.49 -6.65 -12.98
N ASP A 458 -10.28 -6.77 -14.28
CA ASP A 458 -10.87 -5.89 -15.30
C ASP A 458 -12.27 -6.32 -15.75
N GLN A 459 -12.71 -7.51 -15.35
CA GLN A 459 -14.08 -8.00 -15.62
C GLN A 459 -14.57 -8.89 -14.49
N SER A 460 -15.86 -8.87 -14.24
CA SER A 460 -16.53 -9.78 -13.31
C SER A 460 -17.25 -10.89 -14.08
N GLU A 461 -17.00 -12.14 -13.70
CA GLU A 461 -17.64 -13.33 -14.25
C GLU A 461 -18.48 -14.02 -13.19
N PRO A 462 -19.82 -14.07 -13.31
CA PRO A 462 -20.68 -14.75 -12.35
C PRO A 462 -20.31 -16.22 -12.15
N LEU A 463 -20.55 -16.72 -10.95
CA LEU A 463 -20.49 -18.15 -10.65
C LEU A 463 -21.71 -18.86 -11.23
N GLU A 464 -21.52 -20.09 -11.68
CA GLU A 464 -22.62 -21.06 -11.85
C GLU A 464 -22.87 -21.71 -10.49
N PRO A 465 -24.07 -21.56 -9.89
CA PRO A 465 -24.36 -22.12 -8.58
C PRO A 465 -24.02 -23.62 -8.47
N GLY A 466 -23.25 -23.98 -7.45
CA GLY A 466 -22.81 -25.36 -7.19
C GLY A 466 -21.59 -25.83 -7.98
N LYS A 467 -21.13 -25.09 -9.00
CA LYS A 467 -19.91 -25.42 -9.75
C LYS A 467 -18.67 -25.09 -8.92
N ILE A 468 -17.68 -25.99 -8.98
CA ILE A 468 -16.40 -25.82 -8.28
C ILE A 468 -15.46 -25.00 -9.14
N TYR A 469 -14.83 -24.00 -8.52
CA TYR A 469 -13.82 -23.12 -9.12
C TYR A 469 -12.55 -23.14 -8.29
N GLU A 470 -11.41 -23.07 -8.97
CA GLU A 470 -10.14 -22.73 -8.34
C GLU A 470 -10.07 -21.22 -8.14
N MET A 471 -9.61 -20.79 -6.96
CA MET A 471 -9.53 -19.38 -6.55
C MET A 471 -8.26 -19.13 -5.77
N GLU A 472 -7.81 -17.88 -5.75
CA GLU A 472 -6.64 -17.45 -4.99
C GLU A 472 -6.93 -16.17 -4.22
N ILE A 473 -6.60 -16.14 -2.92
CA ILE A 473 -6.59 -14.94 -2.10
C ILE A 473 -5.14 -14.54 -1.85
N ASP A 474 -4.76 -13.34 -2.26
CA ASP A 474 -3.52 -12.69 -1.86
C ASP A 474 -3.69 -12.07 -0.46
N LEU A 475 -2.95 -12.58 0.52
CA LEU A 475 -2.95 -12.05 1.88
C LEU A 475 -1.90 -10.95 2.07
N TRP A 476 -1.16 -10.59 1.00
CA TRP A 476 -0.02 -9.69 1.01
C TRP A 476 1.21 -10.29 1.69
N SER A 477 2.14 -9.43 2.14
CA SER A 477 3.42 -9.88 2.69
C SER A 477 3.58 -9.55 4.16
N THR A 478 4.36 -10.38 4.86
CA THR A 478 4.76 -10.16 6.26
C THR A 478 6.21 -10.58 6.49
N SER A 479 6.72 -10.27 7.67
CA SER A 479 7.95 -10.85 8.21
C SER A 479 7.76 -11.11 9.71
N LEU A 480 7.70 -12.39 10.08
CA LEU A 480 7.35 -12.84 11.43
C LEU A 480 8.07 -14.12 11.79
N VAL A 481 8.52 -14.23 13.04
CA VAL A 481 8.95 -15.50 13.67
C VAL A 481 7.86 -16.00 14.58
N ILE A 482 7.38 -17.21 14.33
CA ILE A 482 6.49 -17.97 15.21
C ILE A 482 7.32 -18.93 16.07
N GLY A 483 7.09 -18.95 17.38
CA GLY A 483 7.90 -19.68 18.36
C GLY A 483 7.40 -21.09 18.69
N PRO A 484 8.20 -21.85 19.47
CA PRO A 484 7.77 -23.14 20.01
C PRO A 484 6.49 -23.01 20.85
N GLY A 485 5.62 -24.00 20.79
CA GLY A 485 4.31 -23.99 21.46
C GLY A 485 3.20 -23.26 20.71
N HIS A 486 3.53 -22.45 19.72
CA HIS A 486 2.58 -21.78 18.84
C HIS A 486 2.14 -22.67 17.69
N ARG A 487 1.13 -22.24 16.95
CA ARG A 487 0.69 -22.85 15.69
C ARG A 487 0.18 -21.79 14.73
N VAL A 488 0.22 -22.06 13.44
CA VAL A 488 -0.45 -21.27 12.41
C VAL A 488 -1.91 -21.69 12.34
N ARG A 489 -2.81 -20.71 12.25
CA ARG A 489 -4.23 -20.90 11.97
C ARG A 489 -4.61 -20.15 10.70
N ILE A 490 -5.41 -20.80 9.85
CA ILE A 490 -6.14 -20.17 8.75
C ILE A 490 -7.61 -20.12 9.13
N ALA A 491 -8.18 -18.90 9.11
CA ALA A 491 -9.60 -18.67 9.29
C ALA A 491 -10.21 -18.24 7.96
N LEU A 492 -11.19 -19.02 7.43
CA LEU A 492 -11.89 -18.77 6.18
C LEU A 492 -13.33 -18.36 6.45
N SER A 493 -13.79 -17.30 5.78
CA SER A 493 -15.19 -16.86 5.84
C SER A 493 -15.57 -16.10 4.56
N SER A 494 -16.74 -15.44 4.54
CA SER A 494 -17.22 -14.68 3.37
C SER A 494 -17.38 -13.19 3.62
N SER A 495 -16.86 -12.67 4.73
CA SER A 495 -16.96 -11.25 5.04
C SER A 495 -15.92 -10.80 6.07
N ASN A 496 -15.66 -9.50 6.08
CA ASN A 496 -14.80 -8.80 7.04
C ASN A 496 -15.25 -7.32 7.07
N SER A 497 -16.36 -7.06 7.76
CA SER A 497 -17.06 -5.77 7.73
C SER A 497 -16.80 -4.96 9.02
N PRO A 498 -16.58 -3.64 8.92
CA PRO A 498 -16.78 -2.78 7.74
C PRO A 498 -15.55 -2.60 6.84
N ARG A 499 -14.42 -3.31 7.07
CA ARG A 499 -13.23 -3.17 6.21
C ARG A 499 -13.58 -3.33 4.73
N PHE A 500 -14.28 -4.43 4.39
CA PHE A 500 -14.84 -4.65 3.07
C PHE A 500 -16.36 -4.51 3.11
N GLU A 501 -16.93 -4.00 2.02
CA GLU A 501 -18.38 -3.98 1.85
C GLU A 501 -18.91 -5.42 1.67
N PRO A 502 -19.87 -5.87 2.50
CA PRO A 502 -20.43 -7.22 2.37
C PRO A 502 -21.00 -7.48 0.98
N ASN A 503 -20.62 -8.61 0.37
CA ASN A 503 -21.20 -9.03 -0.90
C ASN A 503 -22.69 -9.38 -0.70
N PRO A 504 -23.63 -8.82 -1.47
CA PRO A 504 -25.06 -9.11 -1.33
C PRO A 504 -25.45 -10.52 -1.78
N ASN A 505 -24.55 -11.30 -2.41
CA ASN A 505 -24.78 -12.63 -2.98
C ASN A 505 -25.80 -12.67 -4.13
N THR A 506 -26.17 -11.53 -4.71
CA THR A 506 -27.17 -11.44 -5.77
C THR A 506 -26.57 -11.42 -7.18
N GLY A 507 -25.24 -11.25 -7.27
CA GLY A 507 -24.55 -10.99 -8.52
C GLY A 507 -24.66 -9.53 -9.01
N ALA A 508 -25.40 -8.68 -8.29
CA ALA A 508 -25.43 -7.25 -8.54
C ALA A 508 -24.18 -6.58 -7.92
N PRO A 509 -23.69 -5.46 -8.49
CA PRO A 509 -22.66 -4.67 -7.85
C PRO A 509 -23.10 -4.21 -6.45
N SER A 510 -22.17 -4.20 -5.50
CA SER A 510 -22.44 -3.76 -4.13
C SER A 510 -22.90 -2.30 -4.10
N GLY A 511 -23.90 -2.01 -3.25
CA GLY A 511 -24.43 -0.66 -3.06
C GLY A 511 -25.41 -0.18 -4.16
N VAL A 512 -25.80 -1.04 -5.09
CA VAL A 512 -26.77 -0.70 -6.16
C VAL A 512 -28.22 -0.86 -5.68
N ASP A 513 -28.49 -1.89 -4.90
CA ASP A 513 -29.80 -2.10 -4.27
C ASP A 513 -29.63 -2.75 -2.86
N ASP A 514 -30.73 -2.76 -2.09
CA ASP A 514 -30.74 -3.35 -0.73
C ASP A 514 -31.04 -4.87 -0.72
N LYS A 515 -31.10 -5.52 -1.88
CA LYS A 515 -31.38 -6.94 -1.96
C LYS A 515 -30.18 -7.76 -1.54
N THR A 516 -30.42 -8.74 -0.72
CA THR A 516 -29.40 -9.70 -0.27
C THR A 516 -29.96 -11.12 -0.32
N ALA A 517 -29.09 -12.09 -0.49
CA ALA A 517 -29.41 -13.51 -0.42
C ALA A 517 -28.43 -14.22 0.51
N VAL A 518 -28.92 -15.21 1.26
CA VAL A 518 -28.05 -16.11 2.02
C VAL A 518 -27.44 -17.11 1.04
N ALA A 519 -26.11 -17.32 1.13
CA ALA A 519 -25.40 -18.28 0.31
C ALA A 519 -24.82 -19.40 1.16
N THR A 520 -24.83 -20.64 0.64
CA THR A 520 -24.00 -21.72 1.17
C THR A 520 -22.72 -21.79 0.35
N ASN A 521 -21.60 -21.56 1.02
CA ASN A 521 -20.26 -21.63 0.44
C ASN A 521 -19.57 -22.91 0.89
N THR A 522 -18.96 -23.62 -0.04
CA THR A 522 -18.31 -24.92 0.21
C THR A 522 -16.85 -24.85 -0.21
N ILE A 523 -15.94 -25.20 0.69
CA ILE A 523 -14.49 -25.31 0.44
C ILE A 523 -14.16 -26.79 0.27
N TYR A 524 -13.48 -27.13 -0.82
CA TYR A 524 -13.08 -28.50 -1.15
C TYR A 524 -11.62 -28.74 -0.76
N MET A 525 -11.33 -29.91 -0.19
CA MET A 525 -10.00 -30.31 0.27
C MET A 525 -9.83 -31.83 0.12
N ASN A 526 -9.78 -32.29 -1.12
CA ASN A 526 -9.65 -33.69 -1.51
C ASN A 526 -8.55 -33.85 -2.56
N ALA A 527 -8.29 -35.09 -3.01
CA ALA A 527 -7.22 -35.39 -3.95
C ALA A 527 -7.31 -34.61 -5.29
N LYS A 528 -8.53 -34.27 -5.73
CA LYS A 528 -8.76 -33.50 -6.95
C LYS A 528 -8.74 -31.97 -6.72
N HIS A 529 -9.06 -31.55 -5.52
CA HIS A 529 -9.18 -30.13 -5.15
C HIS A 529 -8.38 -29.87 -3.86
N PRO A 530 -7.04 -29.84 -3.95
CA PRO A 530 -6.17 -29.78 -2.78
C PRO A 530 -5.96 -28.34 -2.30
N SER A 531 -6.97 -27.75 -1.65
CA SER A 531 -6.87 -26.39 -1.10
C SER A 531 -5.70 -26.27 -0.12
N HIS A 532 -4.89 -25.23 -0.28
CA HIS A 532 -3.67 -25.04 0.50
C HIS A 532 -3.27 -23.56 0.62
N ILE A 533 -2.58 -23.24 1.71
CA ILE A 533 -1.88 -21.98 1.86
C ILE A 533 -0.41 -22.15 1.44
N VAL A 534 0.15 -21.13 0.78
CA VAL A 534 1.55 -21.06 0.39
C VAL A 534 2.25 -20.08 1.33
N LEU A 535 3.23 -20.59 2.09
CA LEU A 535 3.96 -19.83 3.10
C LEU A 535 5.43 -19.61 2.66
N PRO A 536 5.95 -18.36 2.75
CA PRO A 536 7.35 -18.03 2.44
C PRO A 536 8.25 -18.32 3.65
N ILE A 537 8.86 -19.50 3.72
CA ILE A 537 9.73 -19.91 4.84
C ILE A 537 11.14 -19.40 4.60
N ALA A 538 11.63 -18.51 5.47
CA ALA A 538 12.98 -17.94 5.38
C ALA A 538 14.06 -18.83 6.02
N ALA A 539 13.73 -19.57 7.09
CA ALA A 539 14.64 -20.49 7.78
C ALA A 539 13.87 -21.55 8.58
N HIS A 540 14.37 -22.81 8.56
CA HIS A 540 13.99 -23.93 9.43
C HIS A 540 12.55 -24.46 9.33
N TRP A 541 12.21 -25.02 8.19
CA TRP A 541 11.01 -25.85 7.97
C TRP A 541 11.41 -27.20 7.31
N PRO A 542 10.76 -28.35 7.54
CA PRO A 542 9.53 -28.63 8.28
C PRO A 542 9.72 -28.90 9.78
N PRO A 543 8.61 -29.01 10.58
CA PRO A 543 8.66 -29.48 11.97
C PRO A 543 9.31 -30.85 12.07
N ALA A 544 10.04 -31.10 13.16
CA ALA A 544 10.65 -32.41 13.40
C ALA A 544 9.56 -33.48 13.47
N GLY A 545 9.60 -34.47 12.56
CA GLY A 545 8.66 -35.59 12.50
C GLY A 545 7.96 -35.80 11.14
N GLU A 546 7.83 -34.78 10.30
CA GLU A 546 7.21 -34.89 8.96
C GLU A 546 8.23 -34.99 7.80
N ALA A 547 9.52 -34.74 8.05
CA ALA A 547 10.55 -34.65 7.00
C ALA A 547 11.09 -36.00 6.49
N SER A 548 10.67 -37.15 7.02
CA SER A 548 11.36 -38.43 6.79
C SER A 548 10.60 -39.50 5.99
N SER A 549 9.53 -39.15 5.28
CA SER A 549 8.80 -40.13 4.45
C SER A 549 8.82 -39.82 2.95
N ASN A 550 9.98 -39.39 2.40
CA ASN A 550 10.18 -39.51 0.96
C ASN A 550 10.73 -40.92 0.67
N PRO A 551 10.00 -41.82 0.04
CA PRO A 551 10.60 -43.01 -0.52
C PRO A 551 11.47 -42.59 -1.72
N LYS A 552 12.70 -43.13 -1.75
CA LYS A 552 13.62 -43.01 -2.86
C LYS A 552 13.00 -43.44 -4.17
#